data_caf02df0309b494bf268b13e5e96074a
#
_entry.id   caf02df0309b494bf268b13e5e96074a
#
_cell.length_a   1.000
_cell.length_b   1.000
_cell.length_c   1.000
_cell.angle_alpha   90.00
_cell.angle_beta   90.00
_cell.angle_gamma   90.00
#
_symmetry.space_group_name_H-M   'P 1'
#
loop_
_entity.id
_entity.type
_entity.pdbx_description
1 polymer ?
#
loop_
_entity_poly.entity_id
_entity_poly.type
_entity_poly.pdbx_seq_one_letter_code
_entity_poly.pdbx_strand_id
1 'polypeptide(L)'
;MNKCKDQNQNDYFGVALYEREISAEVTGEFILPDYQCEIRRILRVDTQVLPPAKYVSASEVEFSGTVDFHVTYVGSDGELYCTVLSEAYAFSVPIEVGGTENEISVLCGIRSDAVTTRVSAPRKLSIRCRLRPCVRVIGKRHVGAEIMGNEEDNSIFRRMERGVRLDCQSSLSEIVPLSCVLPPLADDVRIVSADATATVSSATCIQSGVRCQGKVCVKLLCVSDGGEFSTRMKEIPFETENEISLCEASVRAVATVCDMTVNVGDEGVECAMGVVSEVVACVNAEQEYTADAYSSEYECGCITAPIAARRMTVCGGGNATLSERLSLSETTIPADAEIIDVCGKAYVQSCESLAGKYVFGGNADLSLIWRKDGEFGAQELHIPIKYEHSAAEDAAVACFDASVTLDGLRCRIDGENLCVDAELWVSADCMAESRLLAVEAFEEGERYPVKRAAALIVCYPDPEDTLWSIAKRYKVSPASVTGEVGADRFVFVE
;
A
#
# COMPACT_ATOMS: atom_id res chain seq x y z
N MET A 1 -10.13 19.20 -40.26
CA MET A 1 -11.21 18.75 -39.37
C MET A 1 -10.76 17.54 -38.57
N ASN A 2 -9.60 17.54 -37.89
CA ASN A 2 -9.11 16.39 -37.13
C ASN A 2 -8.11 16.75 -36.01
N LYS A 3 -8.19 17.96 -35.46
CA LYS A 3 -7.29 18.38 -34.35
C LYS A 3 -8.00 18.62 -33.01
N CYS A 4 -9.34 18.63 -32.97
CA CYS A 4 -10.10 18.88 -31.73
C CYS A 4 -10.47 17.62 -30.95
N LYS A 5 -10.26 16.40 -31.48
CA LYS A 5 -10.64 15.15 -30.79
C LYS A 5 -9.63 14.69 -29.75
N ASP A 6 -8.37 15.17 -29.78
CA ASP A 6 -7.32 14.66 -28.88
C ASP A 6 -7.15 15.46 -27.58
N GLN A 7 -7.77 16.66 -27.44
CA GLN A 7 -7.66 17.46 -26.23
C GLN A 7 -8.59 17.04 -25.11
N ASN A 8 -9.79 16.48 -25.42
CA ASN A 8 -10.79 16.10 -24.40
C ASN A 8 -10.55 14.74 -23.75
N GLN A 9 -9.62 13.91 -24.24
CA GLN A 9 -9.34 12.60 -23.66
C GLN A 9 -8.43 12.65 -22.43
N ASN A 10 -7.78 13.78 -22.13
CA ASN A 10 -6.82 13.92 -21.04
C ASN A 10 -7.37 14.59 -19.78
N ASP A 11 -8.60 15.08 -19.80
CA ASP A 11 -9.20 15.79 -18.67
C ASP A 11 -9.94 14.82 -17.77
N TYR A 12 -9.30 14.36 -16.72
CA TYR A 12 -9.89 13.44 -15.74
C TYR A 12 -9.33 13.66 -14.34
N PHE A 13 -10.05 13.12 -13.37
CA PHE A 13 -9.59 12.99 -11.99
C PHE A 13 -9.57 11.53 -11.56
N GLY A 14 -8.56 11.14 -10.78
CA GLY A 14 -8.55 9.84 -10.12
C GLY A 14 -9.62 9.78 -9.05
N VAL A 15 -10.49 8.79 -9.09
CA VAL A 15 -11.56 8.56 -8.12
C VAL A 15 -11.49 7.13 -7.58
N ALA A 16 -11.86 6.94 -6.32
CA ALA A 16 -11.93 5.60 -5.76
C ALA A 16 -13.17 4.87 -6.28
N LEU A 17 -12.98 3.79 -7.01
CA LEU A 17 -14.04 2.85 -7.41
C LEU A 17 -14.28 1.82 -6.30
N TYR A 18 -13.22 1.44 -5.61
CA TYR A 18 -13.25 0.58 -4.43
C TYR A 18 -12.10 0.96 -3.48
N GLU A 19 -12.37 1.00 -2.16
CA GLU A 19 -11.38 1.38 -1.18
C GLU A 19 -11.77 0.82 0.19
N ARG A 20 -11.31 -0.41 0.49
CA ARG A 20 -11.62 -1.07 1.77
C ARG A 20 -10.54 -2.08 2.16
N GLU A 21 -10.38 -2.26 3.47
CA GLU A 21 -9.81 -3.47 4.04
C GLU A 21 -10.90 -4.55 4.08
N ILE A 22 -10.58 -5.74 3.60
CA ILE A 22 -11.47 -6.91 3.61
C ILE A 22 -10.84 -8.03 4.44
N SER A 23 -11.60 -9.10 4.69
CA SER A 23 -11.10 -10.30 5.35
C SER A 23 -11.22 -11.48 4.40
N ALA A 24 -10.10 -12.17 4.16
CA ALA A 24 -10.06 -13.43 3.46
C ALA A 24 -9.52 -14.53 4.39
N GLU A 25 -9.92 -15.76 4.19
CA GLU A 25 -9.50 -16.88 5.01
C GLU A 25 -8.83 -17.94 4.16
N VAL A 26 -7.69 -18.43 4.66
CA VAL A 26 -6.95 -19.55 4.07
C VAL A 26 -6.95 -20.69 5.05
N THR A 27 -7.32 -21.88 4.58
CA THR A 27 -7.34 -23.09 5.42
C THR A 27 -6.68 -24.22 4.66
N GLY A 28 -5.62 -24.82 5.25
CA GLY A 28 -4.91 -25.96 4.71
C GLY A 28 -4.89 -27.14 5.67
N GLU A 29 -4.93 -28.35 5.14
CA GLU A 29 -4.65 -29.60 5.86
C GLU A 29 -3.35 -30.19 5.32
N PHE A 30 -2.38 -30.41 6.21
CA PHE A 30 -1.03 -30.81 5.82
C PHE A 30 -0.66 -32.13 6.50
N ILE A 31 0.10 -32.95 5.78
CA ILE A 31 0.68 -34.18 6.28
C ILE A 31 2.20 -34.06 6.18
N LEU A 32 2.90 -34.16 7.31
CA LEU A 32 4.36 -34.15 7.31
C LEU A 32 4.91 -35.40 6.59
N PRO A 33 5.94 -35.24 5.76
CA PRO A 33 6.65 -36.35 5.14
C PRO A 33 7.20 -37.33 6.17
N ASP A 34 7.35 -38.62 5.78
CA ASP A 34 7.80 -39.69 6.68
C ASP A 34 9.22 -39.51 7.24
N TYR A 35 10.07 -38.73 6.56
CA TYR A 35 11.41 -38.40 7.03
C TYR A 35 11.46 -37.32 8.10
N GLN A 36 10.36 -36.57 8.31
CA GLN A 36 10.26 -35.56 9.36
C GLN A 36 9.79 -36.18 10.66
N CYS A 37 10.24 -35.64 11.81
CA CYS A 37 9.83 -36.10 13.11
C CYS A 37 8.36 -35.78 13.38
N GLU A 38 7.69 -36.64 14.15
CA GLU A 38 6.30 -36.44 14.59
C GLU A 38 6.16 -35.22 15.50
N ILE A 39 5.07 -34.45 15.33
CA ILE A 39 4.80 -33.26 16.11
C ILE A 39 4.38 -33.63 17.53
N ARG A 40 5.19 -33.28 18.52
CA ARG A 40 4.80 -33.30 19.94
C ARG A 40 4.08 -32.00 20.31
N ARG A 41 4.61 -30.86 19.91
CA ARG A 41 4.04 -29.54 20.21
C ARG A 41 4.52 -28.49 19.21
N ILE A 42 3.58 -27.70 18.66
CA ILE A 42 3.90 -26.51 17.86
C ILE A 42 4.29 -25.38 18.81
N LEU A 43 5.38 -24.69 18.51
CA LEU A 43 5.86 -23.52 19.25
C LEU A 43 5.46 -22.22 18.56
N ARG A 44 5.57 -22.18 17.23
CA ARG A 44 5.40 -20.96 16.42
C ARG A 44 4.94 -21.30 15.02
N VAL A 45 4.11 -20.43 14.45
CA VAL A 45 3.80 -20.45 13.02
C VAL A 45 3.94 -19.04 12.48
N ASP A 46 4.96 -18.83 11.67
CA ASP A 46 5.14 -17.60 10.93
C ASP A 46 4.50 -17.73 9.55
N THR A 47 3.99 -16.62 9.03
CA THR A 47 3.34 -16.60 7.72
C THR A 47 4.06 -15.64 6.80
N GLN A 48 4.29 -16.04 5.57
CA GLN A 48 4.75 -15.16 4.51
C GLN A 48 3.69 -15.13 3.41
N VAL A 49 3.12 -13.95 3.17
CA VAL A 49 2.13 -13.77 2.12
C VAL A 49 2.86 -13.31 0.87
N LEU A 50 2.79 -14.08 -0.21
CA LEU A 50 3.36 -13.68 -1.49
C LEU A 50 2.45 -12.67 -2.18
N PRO A 51 3.01 -11.70 -2.95
CA PRO A 51 2.24 -10.71 -3.67
C PRO A 51 1.21 -11.35 -4.60
N PRO A 52 -0.04 -10.82 -4.67
CA PRO A 52 -1.09 -11.40 -5.48
C PRO A 52 -0.91 -11.12 -6.98
N ALA A 53 -1.24 -12.10 -7.82
CA ALA A 53 -1.63 -11.85 -9.19
C ALA A 53 -2.99 -11.14 -9.20
N LYS A 54 -3.17 -10.18 -10.12
CA LYS A 54 -4.35 -9.31 -10.21
C LYS A 54 -4.99 -9.50 -11.60
N TYR A 55 -6.29 -9.76 -11.63
CA TYR A 55 -7.06 -9.83 -12.87
C TYR A 55 -8.26 -8.89 -12.80
N VAL A 56 -8.36 -7.96 -13.75
CA VAL A 56 -9.42 -6.95 -13.81
C VAL A 56 -10.45 -7.34 -14.85
N SER A 57 -11.71 -7.43 -14.46
CA SER A 57 -12.86 -7.60 -15.33
C SER A 57 -13.77 -6.36 -15.30
N ALA A 58 -14.85 -6.35 -16.07
CA ALA A 58 -15.79 -5.23 -16.11
C ALA A 58 -16.52 -4.98 -14.77
N SER A 59 -16.66 -5.99 -13.92
CA SER A 59 -17.49 -5.94 -12.71
C SER A 59 -16.73 -6.25 -11.43
N GLU A 60 -15.52 -6.79 -11.52
CA GLU A 60 -14.73 -7.19 -10.35
C GLU A 60 -13.23 -7.22 -10.62
N VAL A 61 -12.46 -7.15 -9.55
CA VAL A 61 -11.03 -7.45 -9.54
C VAL A 61 -10.81 -8.72 -8.73
N GLU A 62 -10.19 -9.71 -9.36
CA GLU A 62 -9.81 -10.97 -8.74
C GLU A 62 -8.33 -10.92 -8.32
N PHE A 63 -8.05 -11.54 -7.17
CA PHE A 63 -6.71 -11.68 -6.61
C PHE A 63 -6.43 -13.13 -6.28
N SER A 64 -5.25 -13.62 -6.61
CA SER A 64 -4.79 -14.96 -6.27
C SER A 64 -3.31 -14.98 -5.94
N GLY A 65 -2.91 -15.84 -5.01
CA GLY A 65 -1.52 -15.97 -4.59
C GLY A 65 -1.32 -17.13 -3.63
N THR A 66 -0.20 -17.13 -2.92
CA THR A 66 0.19 -18.17 -1.99
C THR A 66 0.58 -17.58 -0.63
N VAL A 67 0.30 -18.33 0.42
CA VAL A 67 0.79 -18.08 1.78
C VAL A 67 1.68 -19.24 2.18
N ASP A 68 2.90 -18.94 2.61
CA ASP A 68 3.81 -19.89 3.20
C ASP A 68 3.72 -19.83 4.74
N PHE A 69 3.64 -21.01 5.34
CA PHE A 69 3.59 -21.18 6.80
C PHE A 69 4.90 -21.85 7.25
N HIS A 70 5.71 -21.12 7.99
CA HIS A 70 6.92 -21.63 8.63
C HIS A 70 6.54 -22.16 10.01
N VAL A 71 6.38 -23.47 10.13
CA VAL A 71 5.92 -24.13 11.36
C VAL A 71 7.12 -24.63 12.15
N THR A 72 7.40 -24.02 13.28
CA THR A 72 8.44 -24.47 14.22
C THR A 72 7.80 -25.29 15.34
N TYR A 73 8.29 -26.50 15.57
CA TYR A 73 7.71 -27.44 16.51
C TYR A 73 8.77 -28.28 17.23
N VAL A 74 8.40 -28.80 18.38
CA VAL A 74 9.16 -29.84 19.09
C VAL A 74 8.71 -31.19 18.61
N GLY A 75 9.67 -32.00 18.18
CA GLY A 75 9.45 -33.38 17.76
C GLY A 75 9.17 -34.35 18.91
N SER A 76 8.74 -35.58 18.60
CA SER A 76 8.53 -36.65 19.56
C SER A 76 9.84 -37.07 20.29
N ASP A 77 11.00 -36.80 19.67
CA ASP A 77 12.33 -36.99 20.22
C ASP A 77 12.78 -35.85 21.17
N GLY A 78 11.99 -34.77 21.28
CA GLY A 78 12.31 -33.59 22.09
C GLY A 78 13.12 -32.52 21.40
N GLU A 79 13.53 -32.74 20.13
CA GLU A 79 14.32 -31.81 19.34
C GLU A 79 13.46 -30.74 18.62
N LEU A 80 14.11 -29.66 18.22
CA LEU A 80 13.46 -28.55 17.50
C LEU A 80 13.54 -28.76 15.97
N TYR A 81 12.42 -28.58 15.30
CA TYR A 81 12.24 -28.71 13.87
C TYR A 81 11.48 -27.51 13.29
N CYS A 82 11.74 -27.23 12.02
CA CYS A 82 10.93 -26.30 11.23
C CYS A 82 10.55 -26.95 9.90
N THR A 83 9.33 -26.66 9.43
CA THR A 83 8.85 -27.07 8.12
C THR A 83 8.10 -25.92 7.46
N VAL A 84 8.20 -25.81 6.14
CA VAL A 84 7.46 -24.81 5.36
C VAL A 84 6.32 -25.52 4.63
N LEU A 85 5.12 -24.97 4.75
CA LEU A 85 3.90 -25.49 4.18
C LEU A 85 3.21 -24.34 3.43
N SER A 86 2.78 -24.59 2.20
CA SER A 86 2.22 -23.58 1.31
C SER A 86 0.76 -23.84 1.02
N GLU A 87 -0.07 -22.81 0.99
CA GLU A 87 -1.48 -22.88 0.64
C GLU A 87 -1.88 -21.70 -0.26
N ALA A 88 -2.73 -21.95 -1.24
CA ALA A 88 -3.22 -20.92 -2.14
C ALA A 88 -4.32 -20.08 -1.50
N TYR A 89 -4.40 -18.80 -1.85
CA TYR A 89 -5.52 -17.94 -1.54
C TYR A 89 -6.11 -17.31 -2.81
N ALA A 90 -7.41 -17.03 -2.76
CA ALA A 90 -8.09 -16.25 -3.78
C ALA A 90 -9.22 -15.44 -3.12
N PHE A 91 -9.45 -14.23 -3.62
CA PHE A 91 -10.59 -13.39 -3.28
C PHE A 91 -10.90 -12.43 -4.43
N SER A 92 -12.10 -11.85 -4.43
CA SER A 92 -12.47 -10.81 -5.39
C SER A 92 -13.15 -9.63 -4.71
N VAL A 93 -13.14 -8.48 -5.38
CA VAL A 93 -13.85 -7.27 -4.96
C VAL A 93 -14.68 -6.74 -6.12
N PRO A 94 -15.95 -6.37 -5.89
CA PRO A 94 -16.78 -5.79 -6.92
C PRO A 94 -16.34 -4.36 -7.24
N ILE A 95 -16.37 -3.99 -8.51
CA ILE A 95 -16.13 -2.64 -8.98
C ILE A 95 -17.24 -2.22 -9.95
N GLU A 96 -17.59 -0.94 -9.92
CA GLU A 96 -18.45 -0.34 -10.92
C GLU A 96 -17.60 0.51 -11.87
N VAL A 97 -17.33 -0.04 -13.06
CA VAL A 97 -16.52 0.64 -14.06
C VAL A 97 -17.44 1.42 -15.00
N GLY A 98 -17.34 2.73 -14.95
CA GLY A 98 -18.18 3.64 -15.75
C GLY A 98 -17.70 3.89 -17.18
N GLY A 99 -16.86 3.00 -17.79
CA GLY A 99 -16.51 3.26 -19.18
C GLY A 99 -15.31 2.56 -19.82
N THR A 100 -14.12 2.50 -19.25
CA THR A 100 -12.96 1.89 -19.90
C THR A 100 -12.11 1.11 -18.93
N GLU A 101 -12.09 -0.22 -19.08
CA GLU A 101 -11.33 -1.15 -18.23
C GLU A 101 -9.80 -0.89 -18.23
N ASN A 102 -9.28 -0.26 -19.29
CA ASN A 102 -7.86 0.01 -19.46
C ASN A 102 -7.32 1.19 -18.64
N GLU A 103 -8.19 1.89 -17.92
CA GLU A 103 -7.84 3.10 -17.16
C GLU A 103 -8.01 2.92 -15.65
N ILE A 104 -7.82 1.70 -15.15
CA ILE A 104 -7.95 1.36 -13.74
C ILE A 104 -6.58 1.02 -13.17
N SER A 105 -6.28 1.58 -12.01
CA SER A 105 -5.13 1.22 -11.18
C SER A 105 -5.57 0.44 -9.96
N VAL A 106 -4.99 -0.76 -9.76
CA VAL A 106 -5.33 -1.65 -8.65
C VAL A 106 -4.14 -1.73 -7.70
N LEU A 107 -4.34 -1.27 -6.46
CA LEU A 107 -3.37 -1.33 -5.37
C LEU A 107 -3.89 -2.34 -4.34
N CYS A 108 -3.03 -3.25 -3.89
CA CYS A 108 -3.42 -4.26 -2.91
C CYS A 108 -2.23 -4.63 -2.04
N GLY A 109 -2.27 -4.23 -0.77
CA GLY A 109 -1.38 -4.75 0.26
C GLY A 109 -2.10 -5.85 1.05
N ILE A 110 -1.42 -6.96 1.36
CA ILE A 110 -2.01 -8.05 2.12
C ILE A 110 -1.17 -8.33 3.36
N ARG A 111 -1.81 -8.37 4.52
CA ARG A 111 -1.18 -8.81 5.77
C ARG A 111 -1.89 -10.04 6.34
N SER A 112 -1.16 -10.88 7.06
CA SER A 112 -1.74 -11.92 7.90
C SER A 112 -2.12 -11.32 9.26
N ASP A 113 -3.31 -11.66 9.76
CA ASP A 113 -3.85 -11.12 11.01
C ASP A 113 -3.77 -12.16 12.15
N ALA A 114 -4.33 -13.33 11.92
CA ALA A 114 -4.36 -14.39 12.94
C ALA A 114 -4.13 -15.75 12.30
N VAL A 115 -3.32 -16.57 12.97
CA VAL A 115 -3.08 -17.96 12.60
C VAL A 115 -3.50 -18.87 13.72
N THR A 116 -4.26 -19.89 13.40
CA THR A 116 -4.63 -20.95 14.35
C THR A 116 -4.24 -22.30 13.80
N THR A 117 -3.70 -23.16 14.65
CA THR A 117 -3.22 -24.48 14.28
C THR A 117 -3.87 -25.56 15.13
N ARG A 118 -4.10 -26.73 14.53
CA ARG A 118 -4.57 -27.90 15.23
C ARG A 118 -3.83 -29.15 14.74
N VAL A 119 -3.15 -29.82 15.65
CA VAL A 119 -2.58 -31.14 15.39
C VAL A 119 -3.67 -32.18 15.59
N SER A 120 -4.06 -32.86 14.50
CA SER A 120 -5.11 -33.89 14.50
C SER A 120 -4.54 -35.32 14.62
N ALA A 121 -3.28 -35.52 14.24
CA ALA A 121 -2.50 -36.74 14.40
C ALA A 121 -1.01 -36.35 14.47
N PRO A 122 -0.11 -37.25 14.92
CA PRO A 122 1.31 -36.93 15.09
C PRO A 122 2.02 -36.32 13.87
N ARG A 123 1.49 -36.59 12.66
CA ARG A 123 2.01 -36.06 11.38
C ARG A 123 0.98 -35.22 10.62
N LYS A 124 -0.21 -34.99 11.19
CA LYS A 124 -1.28 -34.25 10.50
C LYS A 124 -1.64 -32.98 11.29
N LEU A 125 -1.54 -31.84 10.61
CA LEU A 125 -1.95 -30.56 11.15
C LEU A 125 -2.88 -29.83 10.19
N SER A 126 -3.77 -29.03 10.73
CA SER A 126 -4.55 -28.04 10.00
C SER A 126 -4.12 -26.64 10.43
N ILE A 127 -4.01 -25.75 9.46
CA ILE A 127 -3.71 -24.34 9.68
C ILE A 127 -4.85 -23.52 9.11
N ARG A 128 -5.28 -22.54 9.86
CA ARG A 128 -6.25 -21.54 9.44
C ARG A 128 -5.62 -20.16 9.63
N CYS A 129 -5.50 -19.39 8.55
CA CYS A 129 -4.94 -18.07 8.54
C CYS A 129 -5.98 -17.05 8.05
N ARG A 130 -6.12 -15.95 8.78
CA ARG A 130 -6.90 -14.80 8.33
C ARG A 130 -5.98 -13.81 7.65
N LEU A 131 -6.30 -13.45 6.42
CA LEU A 131 -5.67 -12.39 5.66
C LEU A 131 -6.50 -11.11 5.75
N ARG A 132 -5.81 -9.98 5.74
CA ARG A 132 -6.37 -8.62 5.68
C ARG A 132 -5.87 -7.90 4.43
N PRO A 133 -6.49 -8.15 3.28
CA PRO A 133 -6.22 -7.37 2.08
C PRO A 133 -6.75 -5.93 2.23
N CYS A 134 -5.88 -4.95 1.99
CA CYS A 134 -6.24 -3.54 1.80
C CYS A 134 -6.29 -3.28 0.31
N VAL A 135 -7.49 -3.23 -0.26
CA VAL A 135 -7.70 -3.09 -1.71
C VAL A 135 -8.17 -1.69 -2.04
N ARG A 136 -7.49 -1.05 -2.99
CA ARG A 136 -7.85 0.25 -3.54
C ARG A 136 -7.84 0.16 -5.05
N VAL A 137 -8.98 0.49 -5.65
CA VAL A 137 -9.14 0.56 -7.11
C VAL A 137 -9.42 2.00 -7.47
N ILE A 138 -8.50 2.61 -8.19
CA ILE A 138 -8.57 4.00 -8.64
C ILE A 138 -8.90 3.99 -10.13
N GLY A 139 -10.03 4.58 -10.48
CA GLY A 139 -10.47 4.75 -11.86
C GLY A 139 -10.33 6.21 -12.29
N LYS A 140 -10.35 6.44 -13.60
CA LYS A 140 -10.34 7.77 -14.20
C LYS A 140 -11.77 8.23 -14.43
N ARG A 141 -12.19 9.32 -13.80
CA ARG A 141 -13.45 10.00 -14.08
C ARG A 141 -13.18 11.20 -14.97
N HIS A 142 -13.57 11.08 -16.23
CA HIS A 142 -13.45 12.18 -17.19
C HIS A 142 -14.34 13.34 -16.82
N VAL A 143 -13.83 14.55 -17.00
CA VAL A 143 -14.49 15.82 -16.76
C VAL A 143 -14.42 16.65 -18.05
N GLY A 144 -15.47 17.37 -18.34
CA GLY A 144 -15.59 18.14 -19.56
C GLY A 144 -16.76 17.61 -20.36
N ALA A 145 -17.94 18.18 -20.08
CA ALA A 145 -19.01 18.12 -21.04
C ALA A 145 -18.44 18.72 -22.34
N GLU A 146 -18.67 18.06 -23.49
CA GLU A 146 -18.58 18.75 -24.77
C GLU A 146 -19.57 19.92 -24.68
N ILE A 147 -19.07 21.08 -24.26
CA ILE A 147 -19.84 22.32 -24.36
C ILE A 147 -19.89 22.57 -25.85
N MET A 148 -20.99 22.09 -26.47
CA MET A 148 -21.27 22.24 -27.88
C MET A 148 -21.52 23.73 -28.19
N GLY A 149 -20.44 24.47 -28.33
CA GLY A 149 -20.40 25.79 -28.92
C GLY A 149 -19.18 25.85 -29.80
N ASN A 150 -19.30 26.40 -31.00
CA ASN A 150 -18.12 26.72 -31.80
C ASN A 150 -17.17 27.55 -30.90
N GLU A 151 -15.86 27.26 -30.92
CA GLU A 151 -14.84 28.05 -30.21
C GLU A 151 -14.87 29.55 -30.57
N GLU A 152 -15.59 29.89 -31.63
CA GLU A 152 -15.86 31.27 -32.09
C GLU A 152 -17.11 31.90 -31.46
N ASP A 153 -17.91 31.15 -30.68
CA ASP A 153 -19.14 31.68 -30.06
C ASP A 153 -18.77 32.37 -28.72
N ASN A 154 -18.55 33.69 -28.79
CA ASN A 154 -18.28 34.54 -27.63
C ASN A 154 -19.45 34.67 -26.66
N SER A 155 -20.55 33.92 -26.86
CA SER A 155 -21.73 33.96 -26.02
C SER A 155 -21.68 33.01 -24.81
N ILE A 156 -20.78 32.02 -24.82
CA ILE A 156 -20.64 31.03 -23.75
C ILE A 156 -19.46 31.39 -22.85
N PHE A 157 -19.75 31.56 -21.57
CA PHE A 157 -18.75 31.86 -20.53
C PHE A 157 -18.53 30.65 -19.65
N ARG A 158 -17.25 30.34 -19.36
CA ARG A 158 -16.81 29.21 -18.53
C ARG A 158 -16.03 29.69 -17.32
N ARG A 159 -16.32 29.16 -16.15
CA ARG A 159 -15.50 29.34 -14.96
C ARG A 159 -14.56 28.17 -14.83
N MET A 160 -13.29 28.42 -15.09
CA MET A 160 -12.23 27.44 -14.95
C MET A 160 -11.72 27.45 -13.51
N GLU A 161 -11.54 26.27 -12.94
CA GLU A 161 -10.90 26.03 -11.65
C GLU A 161 -9.78 25.01 -11.82
N ARG A 162 -8.91 24.90 -10.81
CA ARG A 162 -7.81 23.94 -10.80
C ARG A 162 -8.03 22.90 -9.72
N GLY A 163 -7.74 21.66 -10.06
CA GLY A 163 -7.71 20.51 -9.17
C GLY A 163 -6.43 19.72 -9.34
N VAL A 164 -6.27 18.65 -8.57
CA VAL A 164 -5.15 17.73 -8.68
C VAL A 164 -5.63 16.44 -9.34
N ARG A 165 -5.03 16.11 -10.46
CA ARG A 165 -5.18 14.81 -11.15
C ARG A 165 -4.18 13.84 -10.56
N LEU A 166 -4.63 12.63 -10.22
CA LEU A 166 -3.79 11.54 -9.78
C LEU A 166 -3.64 10.52 -10.91
N ASP A 167 -2.40 10.28 -11.31
CA ASP A 167 -1.99 9.13 -12.10
C ASP A 167 -1.28 8.14 -11.19
N CYS A 168 -1.71 6.87 -11.20
CA CYS A 168 -1.19 5.84 -10.32
C CYS A 168 -1.04 4.53 -11.09
N GLN A 169 0.06 3.83 -10.89
CA GLN A 169 0.31 2.51 -11.46
C GLN A 169 0.92 1.59 -10.41
N SER A 170 0.60 0.30 -10.48
CA SER A 170 1.30 -0.73 -9.71
C SER A 170 1.86 -1.79 -10.64
N SER A 171 3.03 -2.30 -10.30
CA SER A 171 3.71 -3.34 -11.07
C SER A 171 4.37 -4.35 -10.13
N LEU A 172 4.37 -5.60 -10.53
CA LEU A 172 5.13 -6.68 -9.91
C LEU A 172 6.30 -7.00 -10.85
N SER A 173 7.53 -7.10 -10.32
CA SER A 173 8.69 -7.45 -11.14
C SER A 173 8.64 -8.92 -11.54
N GLU A 174 9.46 -9.31 -12.51
CA GLU A 174 9.83 -10.71 -12.69
C GLU A 174 10.58 -11.22 -11.45
N ILE A 175 10.57 -12.53 -11.24
CA ILE A 175 11.33 -13.18 -10.17
C ILE A 175 12.82 -13.14 -10.53
N VAL A 176 13.61 -12.47 -9.70
CA VAL A 176 15.08 -12.45 -9.87
C VAL A 176 15.69 -13.57 -9.02
N PRO A 177 16.37 -14.56 -9.64
CA PRO A 177 17.03 -15.62 -8.91
C PRO A 177 18.27 -15.12 -8.19
N LEU A 178 18.40 -15.48 -6.91
CA LEU A 178 19.57 -15.19 -6.08
C LEU A 178 20.09 -16.47 -5.45
N SER A 179 21.40 -16.54 -5.26
CA SER A 179 22.02 -17.60 -4.49
C SER A 179 23.18 -17.11 -3.65
N CYS A 180 23.44 -17.82 -2.57
CA CYS A 180 24.65 -17.63 -1.78
C CYS A 180 25.13 -18.94 -1.18
N VAL A 181 26.41 -18.98 -0.86
CA VAL A 181 27.04 -20.08 -0.12
C VAL A 181 27.49 -19.57 1.22
N LEU A 182 27.01 -20.19 2.31
CA LEU A 182 27.53 -20.00 3.66
C LEU A 182 28.63 -21.03 3.95
N PRO A 183 29.52 -20.80 4.94
CA PRO A 183 30.56 -21.75 5.30
C PRO A 183 29.99 -23.15 5.58
N PRO A 184 30.76 -24.22 5.33
CA PRO A 184 30.31 -25.59 5.58
C PRO A 184 29.92 -25.79 7.06
N LEU A 185 28.98 -26.68 7.28
CA LEU A 185 28.60 -27.14 8.61
C LEU A 185 29.64 -28.17 9.09
N ALA A 186 29.86 -28.23 10.40
CA ALA A 186 30.54 -29.39 10.99
C ALA A 186 29.62 -30.63 10.89
N ASP A 187 30.21 -31.82 10.88
CA ASP A 187 29.49 -33.10 10.68
C ASP A 187 28.39 -33.32 11.76
N ASP A 188 28.55 -32.72 12.93
CA ASP A 188 27.64 -32.80 14.08
C ASP A 188 26.59 -31.66 14.12
N VAL A 189 26.47 -30.84 13.06
CA VAL A 189 25.56 -29.68 13.02
C VAL A 189 24.48 -29.87 11.96
N ARG A 190 23.21 -29.73 12.38
CA ARG A 190 22.07 -29.73 11.46
C ARG A 190 21.39 -28.36 11.39
N ILE A 191 20.74 -28.06 10.28
CA ILE A 191 19.90 -26.89 10.10
C ILE A 191 18.50 -27.18 10.70
N VAL A 192 18.02 -26.27 11.55
CA VAL A 192 16.69 -26.30 12.15
C VAL A 192 15.71 -25.50 11.27
N SER A 193 16.06 -24.25 10.96
CA SER A 193 15.28 -23.40 10.06
C SER A 193 16.17 -22.60 9.13
N ALA A 194 15.58 -22.20 8.02
CA ALA A 194 16.16 -21.27 7.06
C ALA A 194 15.11 -20.22 6.69
N ASP A 195 15.44 -18.98 6.88
CA ASP A 195 14.57 -17.84 6.63
C ASP A 195 15.32 -16.79 5.80
N ALA A 196 14.59 -16.04 4.98
CA ALA A 196 15.16 -14.94 4.22
C ALA A 196 14.21 -13.73 4.19
N THR A 197 14.76 -12.55 4.45
CA THR A 197 14.01 -11.30 4.47
C THR A 197 14.62 -10.34 3.45
N ALA A 198 13.78 -9.81 2.55
CA ALA A 198 14.18 -8.80 1.58
C ALA A 198 13.84 -7.39 2.10
N THR A 199 14.79 -6.47 1.96
CA THR A 199 14.63 -5.06 2.34
C THR A 199 15.00 -4.18 1.15
N VAL A 200 14.09 -3.29 0.73
CA VAL A 200 14.34 -2.30 -0.32
C VAL A 200 15.02 -1.08 0.30
N SER A 201 16.21 -0.74 -0.16
CA SER A 201 16.95 0.44 0.28
C SER A 201 16.71 1.66 -0.61
N SER A 202 16.42 1.45 -1.90
CA SER A 202 16.09 2.52 -2.84
C SER A 202 15.17 2.02 -3.96
N ALA A 203 14.28 2.92 -4.40
CA ALA A 203 13.47 2.73 -5.58
C ALA A 203 13.53 4.01 -6.42
N THR A 204 13.97 3.91 -7.67
CA THR A 204 14.23 5.06 -8.55
C THR A 204 13.57 4.88 -9.90
N CYS A 205 12.94 5.95 -10.40
CA CYS A 205 12.42 5.98 -11.77
C CYS A 205 13.57 5.95 -12.77
N ILE A 206 13.46 5.08 -13.77
CA ILE A 206 14.34 4.97 -14.92
C ILE A 206 13.51 5.10 -16.21
N GLN A 207 14.13 5.15 -17.37
CA GLN A 207 13.40 5.33 -18.65
C GLN A 207 12.40 4.20 -18.95
N SER A 208 12.68 2.97 -18.47
CA SER A 208 11.84 1.77 -18.70
C SER A 208 10.89 1.46 -17.55
N GLY A 209 10.92 2.21 -16.45
CA GLY A 209 10.08 1.90 -15.27
C GLY A 209 10.69 2.33 -13.95
N VAL A 210 10.69 1.44 -12.99
CA VAL A 210 11.25 1.66 -11.65
C VAL A 210 12.26 0.57 -11.34
N ARG A 211 13.46 0.98 -10.95
CA ARG A 211 14.52 0.09 -10.45
C ARG A 211 14.50 0.09 -8.93
N CYS A 212 14.36 -1.09 -8.33
CA CYS A 212 14.45 -1.31 -6.91
C CYS A 212 15.78 -1.98 -6.57
N GLN A 213 16.48 -1.44 -5.59
CA GLN A 213 17.71 -2.01 -5.06
C GLN A 213 17.56 -2.26 -3.56
N GLY A 214 18.19 -3.32 -3.08
CA GLY A 214 18.11 -3.69 -1.70
C GLY A 214 19.02 -4.84 -1.32
N LYS A 215 18.72 -5.46 -0.21
CA LYS A 215 19.43 -6.64 0.30
C LYS A 215 18.46 -7.72 0.75
N VAL A 216 18.87 -8.97 0.60
CA VAL A 216 18.26 -10.13 1.25
C VAL A 216 19.15 -10.57 2.38
N CYS A 217 18.60 -10.66 3.57
CA CYS A 217 19.28 -11.25 4.74
C CYS A 217 18.82 -12.71 4.87
N VAL A 218 19.72 -13.64 4.60
CA VAL A 218 19.53 -15.08 4.82
C VAL A 218 19.96 -15.42 6.23
N LYS A 219 19.09 -16.11 6.99
CA LYS A 219 19.31 -16.56 8.36
C LYS A 219 19.12 -18.06 8.46
N LEU A 220 20.12 -18.77 8.93
CA LEU A 220 20.04 -20.20 9.25
C LEU A 220 20.15 -20.37 10.76
N LEU A 221 19.17 -21.05 11.36
CA LEU A 221 19.27 -21.55 12.73
C LEU A 221 19.81 -22.97 12.67
N CYS A 222 20.93 -23.20 13.35
CA CYS A 222 21.61 -24.49 13.39
C CYS A 222 21.70 -25.00 14.81
N VAL A 223 21.79 -26.34 14.97
CA VAL A 223 21.99 -27.00 16.25
C VAL A 223 23.04 -28.10 16.09
N SER A 224 23.97 -28.20 17.06
CA SER A 224 24.92 -29.31 17.14
C SER A 224 24.33 -30.55 17.82
N ASP A 225 24.93 -31.71 17.65
CA ASP A 225 24.55 -32.94 18.40
C ASP A 225 24.69 -32.74 19.93
N GLY A 226 25.55 -31.83 20.38
CA GLY A 226 25.64 -31.39 21.76
C GLY A 226 24.49 -30.51 22.23
N GLY A 227 23.55 -30.19 21.34
CA GLY A 227 22.40 -29.33 21.61
C GLY A 227 22.71 -27.84 21.66
N GLU A 228 23.87 -27.37 21.23
CA GLU A 228 24.19 -25.95 21.15
C GLU A 228 23.60 -25.31 19.90
N PHE A 229 22.85 -24.20 20.08
CA PHE A 229 22.26 -23.45 18.98
C PHE A 229 23.20 -22.36 18.48
N SER A 230 23.21 -22.16 17.18
CA SER A 230 23.95 -21.08 16.53
C SER A 230 23.15 -20.51 15.36
N THR A 231 23.30 -19.21 15.14
CA THR A 231 22.66 -18.51 14.00
C THR A 231 23.75 -18.10 13.01
N ARG A 232 23.54 -18.43 11.74
CA ARG A 232 24.38 -17.98 10.63
C ARG A 232 23.59 -17.03 9.76
N MET A 233 24.20 -15.93 9.41
CA MET A 233 23.54 -14.89 8.60
C MET A 233 24.43 -14.49 7.42
N LYS A 234 23.78 -14.16 6.29
CA LYS A 234 24.46 -13.62 5.11
C LYS A 234 23.55 -12.62 4.41
N GLU A 235 24.10 -11.46 4.10
CA GLU A 235 23.40 -10.45 3.29
C GLU A 235 23.83 -10.58 1.82
N ILE A 236 22.86 -10.45 0.93
CA ILE A 236 23.03 -10.54 -0.53
C ILE A 236 22.35 -9.32 -1.15
N PRO A 237 23.06 -8.49 -1.94
CA PRO A 237 22.40 -7.41 -2.66
C PRO A 237 21.50 -7.97 -3.77
N PHE A 238 20.39 -7.27 -4.04
CA PHE A 238 19.52 -7.55 -5.19
C PHE A 238 19.16 -6.27 -5.94
N GLU A 239 18.79 -6.45 -7.20
CA GLU A 239 18.22 -5.43 -8.05
C GLU A 239 17.07 -6.03 -8.84
N THR A 240 15.92 -5.35 -8.88
CA THR A 240 14.75 -5.71 -9.67
C THR A 240 14.28 -4.52 -10.50
N GLU A 241 13.64 -4.78 -11.63
CA GLU A 241 13.02 -3.76 -12.46
C GLU A 241 11.51 -4.02 -12.60
N ASN A 242 10.73 -2.96 -12.46
CA ASN A 242 9.28 -2.98 -12.57
C ASN A 242 8.86 -2.12 -13.76
N GLU A 243 8.01 -2.64 -14.62
CA GLU A 243 7.48 -1.88 -15.75
C GLU A 243 6.46 -0.85 -15.27
N ILE A 244 6.81 0.42 -15.37
CA ILE A 244 5.99 1.59 -15.02
C ILE A 244 6.16 2.63 -16.12
N SER A 245 5.05 3.14 -16.66
CA SER A 245 5.07 4.16 -17.71
C SER A 245 5.08 5.60 -17.18
N LEU A 246 4.86 5.80 -15.87
CA LEU A 246 4.86 7.12 -15.24
C LEU A 246 6.30 7.63 -15.08
N CYS A 247 6.57 8.82 -15.60
CA CYS A 247 7.84 9.53 -15.41
C CYS A 247 7.77 10.41 -14.16
N GLU A 248 8.92 10.60 -13.49
CA GLU A 248 9.05 11.47 -12.31
C GLU A 248 8.06 11.17 -11.18
N ALA A 249 7.66 9.91 -11.07
CA ALA A 249 6.72 9.47 -10.05
C ALA A 249 7.36 9.39 -8.66
N SER A 250 6.55 9.68 -7.63
CA SER A 250 6.83 9.22 -6.27
C SER A 250 6.60 7.71 -6.22
N VAL A 251 7.49 6.98 -5.57
CA VAL A 251 7.51 5.52 -5.62
C VAL A 251 7.52 4.92 -4.22
N ARG A 252 6.60 3.98 -3.99
CA ARG A 252 6.62 3.03 -2.89
C ARG A 252 7.04 1.67 -3.44
N ALA A 253 7.96 0.98 -2.78
CA ALA A 253 8.41 -0.36 -3.17
C ALA A 253 8.52 -1.28 -1.96
N VAL A 254 8.17 -2.55 -2.18
CA VAL A 254 8.32 -3.65 -1.22
C VAL A 254 8.92 -4.84 -1.96
N ALA A 255 9.83 -5.58 -1.32
CA ALA A 255 10.37 -6.81 -1.88
C ALA A 255 9.99 -8.02 -1.01
N THR A 256 9.76 -9.13 -1.67
CA THR A 256 9.41 -10.41 -1.04
C THR A 256 10.32 -11.51 -1.58
N VAL A 257 10.81 -12.37 -0.68
CA VAL A 257 11.54 -13.58 -1.07
C VAL A 257 10.53 -14.67 -1.37
N CYS A 258 10.80 -15.50 -2.36
CA CYS A 258 10.02 -16.68 -2.71
C CYS A 258 10.94 -17.87 -3.03
N ASP A 259 10.37 -19.06 -2.99
CA ASP A 259 11.00 -20.32 -3.45
C ASP A 259 12.37 -20.60 -2.83
N MET A 260 12.53 -20.35 -1.52
CA MET A 260 13.81 -20.59 -0.84
C MET A 260 14.11 -22.08 -0.71
N THR A 261 15.29 -22.48 -1.16
CA THR A 261 15.84 -23.85 -1.02
C THR A 261 17.21 -23.82 -0.37
N VAL A 262 17.53 -24.85 0.40
CA VAL A 262 18.81 -24.99 1.10
C VAL A 262 19.40 -26.38 0.80
N ASN A 263 20.62 -26.40 0.27
CA ASN A 263 21.37 -27.60 -0.02
C ASN A 263 22.67 -27.61 0.80
N VAL A 264 22.89 -28.67 1.56
CA VAL A 264 24.13 -28.86 2.33
C VAL A 264 25.10 -29.71 1.49
N GLY A 265 26.26 -29.15 1.21
CA GLY A 265 27.33 -29.81 0.47
C GLY A 265 28.70 -29.67 1.14
N ASP A 266 29.69 -30.34 0.60
CA ASP A 266 31.06 -30.34 1.13
C ASP A 266 31.73 -28.94 1.09
N GLU A 267 31.35 -28.11 0.12
CA GLU A 267 31.89 -26.73 -0.04
C GLU A 267 31.17 -25.70 0.82
N GLY A 268 30.01 -26.04 1.38
CA GLY A 268 29.21 -25.15 2.22
C GLY A 268 27.72 -25.39 2.10
N VAL A 269 26.95 -24.47 2.70
CA VAL A 269 25.49 -24.46 2.62
C VAL A 269 25.06 -23.49 1.52
N GLU A 270 24.57 -24.05 0.41
CA GLU A 270 24.01 -23.26 -0.67
C GLU A 270 22.56 -22.91 -0.37
N CYS A 271 22.25 -21.63 -0.41
CA CYS A 271 20.88 -21.12 -0.33
C CYS A 271 20.52 -20.48 -1.68
N ALA A 272 19.47 -20.96 -2.32
CA ALA A 272 18.92 -20.38 -3.54
C ALA A 272 17.49 -19.93 -3.32
N MET A 273 17.12 -18.76 -3.90
CA MET A 273 15.83 -18.15 -3.71
C MET A 273 15.46 -17.23 -4.88
N GLY A 274 14.20 -16.87 -4.99
CA GLY A 274 13.72 -15.81 -5.85
C GLY A 274 13.44 -14.53 -5.06
N VAL A 275 13.59 -13.37 -5.69
CA VAL A 275 13.13 -12.08 -5.13
C VAL A 275 12.22 -11.42 -6.14
N VAL A 276 11.10 -10.92 -5.65
CA VAL A 276 10.13 -10.14 -6.42
C VAL A 276 9.88 -8.81 -5.70
N SER A 277 9.77 -7.71 -6.46
CA SER A 277 9.38 -6.42 -5.91
C SER A 277 8.00 -5.99 -6.43
N GLU A 278 7.18 -5.48 -5.53
CA GLU A 278 5.94 -4.77 -5.85
C GLU A 278 6.18 -3.27 -5.71
N VAL A 279 5.81 -2.53 -6.76
CA VAL A 279 5.97 -1.07 -6.83
C VAL A 279 4.62 -0.41 -7.03
N VAL A 280 4.39 0.67 -6.31
CA VAL A 280 3.34 1.65 -6.55
C VAL A 280 4.00 2.96 -6.93
N ALA A 281 3.69 3.48 -8.11
CA ALA A 281 4.19 4.75 -8.61
C ALA A 281 3.02 5.71 -8.83
N CYS A 282 3.16 6.96 -8.37
CA CYS A 282 2.11 7.96 -8.42
C CYS A 282 2.65 9.33 -8.83
N VAL A 283 1.86 10.04 -9.62
CA VAL A 283 2.11 11.43 -10.02
C VAL A 283 0.87 12.26 -9.73
N ASN A 284 1.05 13.37 -9.04
CA ASN A 284 0.04 14.41 -8.95
C ASN A 284 0.34 15.48 -10.01
N ALA A 285 -0.64 15.82 -10.82
CA ALA A 285 -0.55 16.88 -11.81
C ALA A 285 -1.66 17.90 -11.62
N GLU A 286 -1.39 19.18 -11.86
CA GLU A 286 -2.46 20.18 -11.91
C GLU A 286 -3.33 19.94 -13.15
N GLN A 287 -4.65 20.01 -12.95
CA GLN A 287 -5.65 19.86 -13.98
C GLN A 287 -6.65 20.99 -13.91
N GLU A 288 -6.80 21.73 -15.00
CA GLU A 288 -7.90 22.71 -15.13
C GLU A 288 -9.18 22.02 -15.56
N TYR A 289 -10.31 22.48 -15.02
CA TYR A 289 -11.64 21.93 -15.36
C TYR A 289 -12.69 23.04 -15.32
N THR A 290 -13.79 22.83 -16.03
CA THR A 290 -14.92 23.74 -16.02
C THR A 290 -15.79 23.47 -14.78
N ALA A 291 -15.80 24.42 -13.84
CA ALA A 291 -16.60 24.36 -12.62
C ALA A 291 -18.02 24.87 -12.81
N ASP A 292 -18.23 25.79 -13.74
CA ASP A 292 -19.55 26.35 -14.07
C ASP A 292 -19.53 26.97 -15.48
N ALA A 293 -20.68 27.05 -16.12
CA ALA A 293 -20.84 27.68 -17.43
C ALA A 293 -22.23 28.31 -17.60
N TYR A 294 -22.34 29.33 -18.46
CA TYR A 294 -23.60 29.92 -18.89
C TYR A 294 -23.46 30.58 -20.27
N SER A 295 -24.58 30.86 -20.92
CA SER A 295 -24.60 31.65 -22.16
C SER A 295 -25.28 33.00 -21.92
N SER A 296 -24.83 34.03 -22.65
CA SER A 296 -25.48 35.32 -22.69
C SER A 296 -26.62 35.38 -23.72
N GLU A 297 -26.66 34.45 -24.68
CA GLU A 297 -27.63 34.45 -25.78
C GLU A 297 -28.68 33.35 -25.67
N TYR A 298 -28.37 32.23 -25.04
CA TYR A 298 -29.21 31.05 -24.98
C TYR A 298 -29.52 30.65 -23.54
N GLU A 299 -30.73 30.11 -23.34
CA GLU A 299 -31.02 29.39 -22.11
C GLU A 299 -30.12 28.14 -22.03
N CYS A 300 -29.48 27.90 -20.91
CA CYS A 300 -28.55 26.80 -20.78
C CYS A 300 -28.91 25.93 -19.58
N GLY A 301 -29.01 24.64 -19.82
CA GLY A 301 -28.98 23.61 -18.78
C GLY A 301 -27.51 23.26 -18.42
N CYS A 302 -26.97 23.91 -17.39
CA CYS A 302 -25.65 23.55 -16.87
C CYS A 302 -25.83 22.65 -15.66
N ILE A 303 -25.51 21.34 -15.83
CA ILE A 303 -25.57 20.34 -14.77
C ILE A 303 -24.15 20.15 -14.24
N THR A 304 -23.97 20.39 -12.94
CA THR A 304 -22.70 20.15 -12.25
C THR A 304 -22.82 18.94 -11.34
N ALA A 305 -21.76 18.13 -11.26
CA ALA A 305 -21.68 16.99 -10.37
C ALA A 305 -20.47 17.09 -9.43
N PRO A 306 -20.60 16.63 -8.18
CA PRO A 306 -19.48 16.55 -7.28
C PRO A 306 -18.55 15.39 -7.67
N ILE A 307 -17.24 15.62 -7.60
CA ILE A 307 -16.19 14.65 -7.83
C ILE A 307 -15.37 14.53 -6.56
N ALA A 308 -15.29 13.31 -6.02
CA ALA A 308 -14.39 12.98 -4.90
C ALA A 308 -13.03 12.57 -5.46
N ALA A 309 -12.24 13.56 -5.88
CA ALA A 309 -10.93 13.32 -6.48
C ALA A 309 -9.92 12.86 -5.43
N ARG A 310 -9.14 11.85 -5.77
CA ARG A 310 -8.00 11.37 -4.96
C ARG A 310 -6.74 12.09 -5.36
N ARG A 311 -5.88 12.38 -4.37
CA ARG A 311 -4.51 12.83 -4.57
C ARG A 311 -3.58 12.05 -3.65
N MET A 312 -2.37 11.76 -4.10
CA MET A 312 -1.33 11.12 -3.30
C MET A 312 -0.65 12.17 -2.42
N THR A 313 -0.60 11.93 -1.11
CA THR A 313 0.07 12.82 -0.15
C THR A 313 1.38 12.23 0.37
N VAL A 314 1.47 10.89 0.41
CA VAL A 314 2.68 10.13 0.70
C VAL A 314 2.79 9.00 -0.31
N CYS A 315 3.94 8.83 -0.93
CA CYS A 315 4.29 7.62 -1.69
C CYS A 315 5.80 7.46 -1.60
N GLY A 316 6.25 6.52 -0.76
CA GLY A 316 7.66 6.35 -0.51
C GLY A 316 7.94 5.53 0.73
N GLY A 317 9.17 5.59 1.23
CA GLY A 317 9.58 4.84 2.39
C GLY A 317 10.62 5.57 3.23
N GLY A 318 10.99 4.93 4.32
CA GLY A 318 12.02 5.38 5.23
C GLY A 318 12.32 4.32 6.27
N ASN A 319 13.18 4.66 7.20
CA ASN A 319 13.56 3.76 8.29
C ASN A 319 13.30 4.39 9.66
N ALA A 320 13.11 3.52 10.65
CA ALA A 320 13.02 3.85 12.06
C ALA A 320 13.71 2.74 12.87
N THR A 321 14.01 3.01 14.12
CA THR A 321 14.64 2.03 15.02
C THR A 321 13.61 1.56 16.04
N LEU A 322 13.52 0.26 16.23
CA LEU A 322 12.86 -0.37 17.37
C LEU A 322 13.92 -0.73 18.40
N SER A 323 13.80 -0.19 19.61
CA SER A 323 14.65 -0.56 20.74
C SER A 323 13.83 -0.48 22.01
N GLU A 324 13.49 -1.66 22.56
CA GLU A 324 12.60 -1.78 23.70
C GLU A 324 13.20 -2.64 24.80
N ARG A 325 12.85 -2.31 26.05
CA ARG A 325 13.21 -3.07 27.23
C ARG A 325 11.94 -3.46 27.98
N LEU A 326 11.68 -4.76 28.03
CA LEU A 326 10.53 -5.34 28.68
C LEU A 326 10.99 -6.06 29.96
N SER A 327 10.21 -5.97 31.03
CA SER A 327 10.52 -6.73 32.24
C SER A 327 10.24 -8.23 32.00
N LEU A 328 11.22 -9.09 32.37
CA LEU A 328 11.02 -10.55 32.30
C LEU A 328 9.84 -11.01 33.17
N SER A 329 9.52 -10.27 34.25
CA SER A 329 8.37 -10.58 35.10
C SER A 329 7.01 -10.46 34.39
N GLU A 330 6.96 -9.75 33.26
CA GLU A 330 5.77 -9.61 32.39
C GLU A 330 5.72 -10.66 31.28
N THR A 331 6.70 -11.55 31.24
CA THR A 331 6.82 -12.61 30.24
C THR A 331 6.75 -14.00 30.90
N THR A 332 6.60 -15.04 30.08
CA THR A 332 6.71 -16.43 30.53
C THR A 332 8.15 -16.97 30.44
N ILE A 333 9.11 -16.12 30.08
CA ILE A 333 10.50 -16.48 29.88
C ILE A 333 11.19 -16.57 31.24
N PRO A 334 11.78 -17.72 31.62
CA PRO A 334 12.59 -17.81 32.81
C PRO A 334 13.84 -16.92 32.75
N ALA A 335 14.27 -16.34 33.88
CA ALA A 335 15.41 -15.42 33.91
C ALA A 335 16.71 -16.04 33.44
N ASP A 336 16.88 -17.36 33.60
CA ASP A 336 18.03 -18.15 33.18
C ASP A 336 17.81 -18.93 31.88
N ALA A 337 16.79 -18.59 31.11
CA ALA A 337 16.53 -19.21 29.80
C ALA A 337 17.50 -18.69 28.74
N GLU A 338 17.84 -19.56 27.82
CA GLU A 338 18.58 -19.21 26.59
C GLU A 338 17.55 -18.82 25.50
N ILE A 339 17.71 -17.66 24.88
CA ILE A 339 16.92 -17.28 23.70
C ILE A 339 17.53 -17.98 22.49
N ILE A 340 16.76 -18.87 21.87
CA ILE A 340 17.20 -19.68 20.73
C ILE A 340 16.98 -18.94 19.44
N ASP A 341 15.79 -18.36 19.27
CA ASP A 341 15.39 -17.69 18.04
C ASP A 341 14.37 -16.59 18.29
N VAL A 342 14.40 -15.59 17.45
CA VAL A 342 13.38 -14.54 17.38
C VAL A 342 13.03 -14.27 15.93
N CYS A 343 11.75 -14.17 15.65
CA CYS A 343 11.22 -13.66 14.41
C CYS A 343 9.98 -12.80 14.68
N GLY A 344 9.49 -12.11 13.69
CA GLY A 344 8.31 -11.30 13.87
C GLY A 344 7.93 -10.54 12.61
N LYS A 345 6.80 -9.85 12.74
CA LYS A 345 6.25 -8.98 11.71
C LYS A 345 5.88 -7.65 12.31
N ALA A 346 6.00 -6.61 11.53
CA ALA A 346 5.49 -5.31 11.92
C ALA A 346 4.44 -4.85 10.90
N TYR A 347 3.46 -4.12 11.38
CA TYR A 347 2.38 -3.61 10.55
C TYR A 347 1.85 -2.28 11.09
N VAL A 348 1.32 -1.47 10.19
CA VAL A 348 0.68 -0.20 10.49
C VAL A 348 -0.84 -0.41 10.60
N GLN A 349 -1.44 0.24 11.58
CA GLN A 349 -2.89 0.20 11.84
C GLN A 349 -3.57 1.55 11.65
N SER A 350 -2.82 2.64 11.84
CA SER A 350 -3.34 4.00 11.75
C SER A 350 -2.37 4.92 11.03
N CYS A 351 -2.93 5.91 10.37
CA CYS A 351 -2.18 7.02 9.79
C CYS A 351 -2.96 8.32 10.06
N GLU A 352 -2.29 9.29 10.68
CA GLU A 352 -2.87 10.59 11.02
C GLU A 352 -1.99 11.70 10.47
N SER A 353 -2.62 12.78 9.97
CA SER A 353 -1.92 14.01 9.62
C SER A 353 -1.83 14.89 10.86
N LEU A 354 -0.62 15.24 11.26
CA LEU A 354 -0.37 16.04 12.46
C LEU A 354 0.79 17.03 12.23
N ALA A 355 0.49 18.32 12.24
CA ALA A 355 1.46 19.41 12.18
C ALA A 355 2.48 19.27 11.01
N GLY A 356 2.01 19.00 9.81
CA GLY A 356 2.85 18.86 8.61
C GLY A 356 3.61 17.53 8.51
N LYS A 357 3.16 16.52 9.26
CA LYS A 357 3.69 15.16 9.19
C LYS A 357 2.55 14.16 9.11
N TYR A 358 2.79 13.04 8.47
CA TYR A 358 1.98 11.84 8.58
C TYR A 358 2.61 10.91 9.61
N VAL A 359 1.82 10.55 10.62
CA VAL A 359 2.22 9.67 11.72
C VAL A 359 1.57 8.33 11.53
N PHE A 360 2.37 7.32 11.23
CA PHE A 360 1.96 5.93 11.09
C PHE A 360 2.17 5.22 12.42
N GLY A 361 1.10 4.68 13.00
CA GLY A 361 1.11 3.93 14.23
C GLY A 361 0.72 2.47 14.00
N GLY A 362 1.37 1.55 14.70
CA GLY A 362 1.12 0.11 14.55
C GLY A 362 1.80 -0.71 15.63
N ASN A 363 2.01 -1.99 15.33
CA ASN A 363 2.67 -2.92 16.24
C ASN A 363 3.71 -3.78 15.49
N ALA A 364 4.72 -4.21 16.23
CA ALA A 364 5.59 -5.33 15.92
C ALA A 364 5.16 -6.52 16.78
N ASP A 365 4.68 -7.58 16.13
CA ASP A 365 4.34 -8.85 16.76
C ASP A 365 5.52 -9.78 16.60
N LEU A 366 6.18 -10.08 17.71
CA LEU A 366 7.39 -10.90 17.77
C LEU A 366 7.08 -12.22 18.44
N SER A 367 7.71 -13.28 17.96
CA SER A 367 7.67 -14.59 18.56
C SER A 367 9.08 -15.06 18.88
N LEU A 368 9.31 -15.34 20.16
CA LEU A 368 10.57 -15.83 20.68
C LEU A 368 10.47 -17.31 21.00
N ILE A 369 11.54 -18.05 20.70
CA ILE A 369 11.72 -19.41 21.17
C ILE A 369 12.86 -19.38 22.18
N TRP A 370 12.61 -19.93 23.36
CA TRP A 370 13.60 -20.04 24.43
C TRP A 370 13.73 -21.48 24.90
N ARG A 371 14.88 -21.78 25.54
CA ARG A 371 15.18 -23.10 26.12
C ARG A 371 15.65 -22.94 27.56
N LYS A 372 15.17 -23.84 28.41
CA LYS A 372 15.64 -24.01 29.77
C LYS A 372 15.58 -25.48 30.19
N ASP A 373 16.65 -26.00 30.79
CA ASP A 373 16.76 -27.40 31.28
C ASP A 373 16.37 -28.45 30.24
N GLY A 374 16.66 -28.20 28.95
CA GLY A 374 16.29 -29.07 27.82
C GLY A 374 14.84 -28.93 27.32
N GLU A 375 14.00 -28.12 27.98
CA GLU A 375 12.64 -27.86 27.54
C GLU A 375 12.55 -26.54 26.74
N PHE A 376 11.84 -26.60 25.61
CA PHE A 376 11.59 -25.40 24.79
C PHE A 376 10.29 -24.71 25.21
N GLY A 377 10.28 -23.39 25.14
CA GLY A 377 9.07 -22.57 25.26
C GLY A 377 8.99 -21.53 24.16
N ALA A 378 7.83 -20.91 24.05
CA ALA A 378 7.61 -19.79 23.14
C ALA A 378 6.95 -18.63 23.89
N GLN A 379 7.26 -17.40 23.48
CA GLN A 379 6.68 -16.17 24.00
C GLN A 379 6.33 -15.24 22.84
N GLU A 380 5.09 -14.77 22.81
CA GLU A 380 4.67 -13.71 21.90
C GLU A 380 4.79 -12.36 22.60
N LEU A 381 5.26 -11.35 21.87
CA LEU A 381 5.40 -9.97 22.31
C LEU A 381 4.70 -9.06 21.30
N HIS A 382 4.01 -8.03 21.83
CA HIS A 382 3.38 -6.99 21.03
C HIS A 382 3.99 -5.66 21.39
N ILE A 383 4.80 -5.10 20.50
CA ILE A 383 5.53 -3.87 20.73
C ILE A 383 4.97 -2.76 19.84
N PRO A 384 4.49 -1.63 20.41
CA PRO A 384 3.99 -0.54 19.60
C PRO A 384 5.12 0.09 18.78
N ILE A 385 4.82 0.41 17.52
CA ILE A 385 5.74 1.08 16.62
C ILE A 385 5.14 2.40 16.13
N LYS A 386 6.02 3.34 15.83
CA LYS A 386 5.66 4.64 15.27
C LYS A 386 6.67 5.04 14.19
N TYR A 387 6.15 5.54 13.07
CA TYR A 387 6.94 6.11 12.00
C TYR A 387 6.37 7.47 11.59
N GLU A 388 7.23 8.47 11.39
CA GLU A 388 6.84 9.81 10.96
C GLU A 388 7.39 10.08 9.57
N HIS A 389 6.51 10.51 8.67
CA HIS A 389 6.87 10.93 7.32
C HIS A 389 6.54 12.42 7.15
N SER A 390 7.49 13.22 6.66
CA SER A 390 7.26 14.64 6.40
C SER A 390 6.28 14.81 5.24
N ALA A 391 5.28 15.67 5.43
CA ALA A 391 4.30 15.99 4.41
C ALA A 391 4.59 17.37 3.80
N ALA A 392 4.38 17.50 2.51
CA ALA A 392 4.42 18.80 1.84
C ALA A 392 3.19 19.66 2.20
N GLU A 393 2.07 19.01 2.50
CA GLU A 393 0.80 19.65 2.84
C GLU A 393 0.11 18.89 3.97
N ASP A 394 -0.62 19.64 4.81
CA ASP A 394 -1.45 19.06 5.87
C ASP A 394 -2.84 18.74 5.28
N ALA A 395 -3.08 17.47 5.01
CA ALA A 395 -4.33 17.01 4.43
C ALA A 395 -4.88 15.81 5.20
N ALA A 396 -6.19 15.79 5.39
CA ALA A 396 -6.86 14.67 6.04
C ALA A 396 -6.66 13.38 5.23
N VAL A 397 -6.31 12.31 5.95
CA VAL A 397 -6.10 10.99 5.37
C VAL A 397 -7.45 10.40 4.97
N ALA A 398 -7.64 10.09 3.68
CA ALA A 398 -8.79 9.35 3.19
C ALA A 398 -8.54 7.84 3.30
N CYS A 399 -7.35 7.41 2.83
CA CYS A 399 -6.88 6.03 2.96
C CYS A 399 -5.35 5.97 2.95
N PHE A 400 -4.83 4.85 3.44
CA PHE A 400 -3.39 4.56 3.40
C PHE A 400 -3.16 3.06 3.26
N ASP A 401 -1.96 2.70 2.83
CA ASP A 401 -1.38 1.37 2.95
C ASP A 401 0.08 1.49 3.34
N ALA A 402 0.56 0.59 4.19
CA ALA A 402 1.93 0.58 4.63
C ALA A 402 2.42 -0.84 4.92
N SER A 403 3.61 -1.14 4.44
CA SER A 403 4.34 -2.36 4.74
C SER A 403 5.54 -2.02 5.61
N VAL A 404 5.83 -2.85 6.58
CA VAL A 404 6.98 -2.70 7.48
C VAL A 404 7.79 -3.98 7.45
N THR A 405 9.06 -3.87 7.12
CA THR A 405 10.02 -4.98 7.19
C THR A 405 10.91 -4.79 8.42
N LEU A 406 11.02 -5.85 9.23
CA LEU A 406 11.95 -5.91 10.36
C LEU A 406 13.31 -6.42 9.86
N ASP A 407 14.35 -5.63 10.00
CA ASP A 407 15.73 -6.00 9.66
C ASP A 407 16.60 -6.06 10.93
N GLY A 408 17.53 -7.00 10.97
CA GLY A 408 18.47 -7.13 12.07
C GLY A 408 17.81 -7.41 13.42
N LEU A 409 16.63 -8.03 13.46
CA LEU A 409 15.90 -8.32 14.71
C LEU A 409 16.73 -9.18 15.64
N ARG A 410 16.92 -8.69 16.86
CA ARG A 410 17.69 -9.34 17.94
C ARG A 410 16.94 -9.25 19.24
N CYS A 411 17.06 -10.30 20.02
CA CYS A 411 16.50 -10.36 21.36
C CYS A 411 17.52 -10.97 22.32
N ARG A 412 17.69 -10.37 23.51
CA ARG A 412 18.61 -10.86 24.54
C ARG A 412 18.08 -10.56 25.93
N ILE A 413 18.42 -11.41 26.86
CA ILE A 413 18.18 -11.19 28.29
C ILE A 413 19.35 -10.38 28.85
N ASP A 414 19.05 -9.27 29.54
CA ASP A 414 20.00 -8.40 30.24
C ASP A 414 19.47 -8.15 31.64
N GLY A 415 19.98 -8.96 32.60
CA GLY A 415 19.52 -8.98 33.98
C GLY A 415 18.06 -9.39 34.10
N GLU A 416 17.19 -8.50 34.56
CA GLU A 416 15.75 -8.72 34.71
C GLU A 416 14.94 -8.24 33.48
N ASN A 417 15.63 -7.84 32.42
CA ASN A 417 14.99 -7.29 31.24
C ASN A 417 15.24 -8.14 30.00
N LEU A 418 14.23 -8.16 29.14
CA LEU A 418 14.32 -8.62 27.77
C LEU A 418 14.53 -7.39 26.88
N CYS A 419 15.69 -7.32 26.21
CA CYS A 419 16.02 -6.26 25.27
C CYS A 419 15.71 -6.71 23.85
N VAL A 420 14.96 -5.90 23.11
CA VAL A 420 14.59 -6.14 21.72
C VAL A 420 15.09 -4.98 20.87
N ASP A 421 15.87 -5.28 19.85
CA ASP A 421 16.42 -4.31 18.91
C ASP A 421 16.14 -4.75 17.46
N ALA A 422 15.70 -3.82 16.60
CA ALA A 422 15.53 -4.03 15.17
C ALA A 422 15.57 -2.71 14.40
N GLU A 423 15.83 -2.77 13.11
CA GLU A 423 15.55 -1.69 12.17
C GLU A 423 14.20 -1.93 11.49
N LEU A 424 13.38 -0.88 11.43
CA LEU A 424 12.09 -0.87 10.74
C LEU A 424 12.28 -0.19 9.38
N TRP A 425 12.03 -0.92 8.30
CA TRP A 425 11.95 -0.35 6.96
C TRP A 425 10.49 -0.20 6.59
N VAL A 426 10.02 1.05 6.55
CA VAL A 426 8.63 1.39 6.29
C VAL A 426 8.49 1.83 4.84
N SER A 427 7.55 1.25 4.14
CA SER A 427 7.15 1.63 2.78
C SER A 427 5.66 1.92 2.80
N ALA A 428 5.28 3.17 2.53
CA ALA A 428 3.92 3.64 2.73
C ALA A 428 3.41 4.49 1.56
N ASP A 429 2.12 4.47 1.37
CA ASP A 429 1.39 5.44 0.57
C ASP A 429 0.15 5.94 1.33
N CYS A 430 -0.21 7.21 1.11
CA CYS A 430 -1.34 7.84 1.73
C CYS A 430 -2.05 8.75 0.74
N MET A 431 -3.37 8.66 0.69
CA MET A 431 -4.21 9.47 -0.20
C MET A 431 -5.12 10.39 0.60
N ALA A 432 -5.31 11.60 0.09
CA ALA A 432 -6.34 12.53 0.54
C ALA A 432 -7.46 12.65 -0.50
N GLU A 433 -8.63 13.13 -0.04
CA GLU A 433 -9.77 13.42 -0.88
C GLU A 433 -9.92 14.93 -1.07
N SER A 434 -10.15 15.35 -2.31
CA SER A 434 -10.56 16.71 -2.66
C SER A 434 -11.94 16.67 -3.32
N ARG A 435 -12.85 17.49 -2.84
CA ARG A 435 -14.19 17.60 -3.43
C ARG A 435 -14.22 18.74 -4.43
N LEU A 436 -14.45 18.40 -5.67
CA LEU A 436 -14.54 19.32 -6.80
C LEU A 436 -15.99 19.34 -7.29
N LEU A 437 -16.40 20.46 -7.87
CA LEU A 437 -17.68 20.56 -8.56
C LEU A 437 -17.42 20.86 -10.03
N ALA A 438 -17.65 19.89 -10.91
CA ALA A 438 -17.36 20.01 -12.34
C ALA A 438 -18.66 19.96 -13.17
N VAL A 439 -18.65 20.62 -14.32
CA VAL A 439 -19.74 20.53 -15.29
C VAL A 439 -19.75 19.14 -15.89
N GLU A 440 -20.87 18.43 -15.74
CA GLU A 440 -21.11 17.08 -16.30
C GLU A 440 -21.89 17.14 -17.62
N ALA A 441 -22.84 18.06 -17.73
CA ALA A 441 -23.59 18.27 -18.95
C ALA A 441 -23.88 19.76 -19.15
N PHE A 442 -23.88 20.17 -20.40
CA PHE A 442 -24.23 21.52 -20.83
C PHE A 442 -25.12 21.42 -22.07
N GLU A 443 -26.35 21.86 -21.94
CA GLU A 443 -27.34 21.83 -23.02
C GLU A 443 -27.77 23.26 -23.36
N GLU A 444 -27.68 23.63 -24.62
CA GLU A 444 -28.25 24.87 -25.13
C GLU A 444 -29.74 24.72 -25.33
N GLY A 445 -30.51 25.64 -24.75
CA GLY A 445 -31.95 25.76 -24.92
C GLY A 445 -32.35 26.82 -25.96
N GLU A 446 -33.51 27.44 -25.73
CA GLU A 446 -34.00 28.48 -26.61
C GLU A 446 -33.19 29.78 -26.50
N ARG A 447 -33.06 30.51 -27.61
CA ARG A 447 -32.42 31.82 -27.60
C ARG A 447 -33.26 32.81 -26.82
N TYR A 448 -32.55 33.57 -25.95
CA TYR A 448 -33.22 34.62 -25.18
C TYR A 448 -33.90 35.63 -26.12
N PRO A 449 -35.15 36.04 -25.82
CA PRO A 449 -35.78 37.12 -26.56
C PRO A 449 -34.91 38.38 -26.43
N VAL A 450 -34.68 39.04 -27.58
CA VAL A 450 -33.89 40.28 -27.59
C VAL A 450 -34.57 41.31 -26.72
N LYS A 451 -34.07 41.47 -25.48
CA LYS A 451 -34.50 42.54 -24.56
C LYS A 451 -33.77 43.80 -24.96
N ARG A 452 -34.49 44.93 -25.02
CA ARG A 452 -33.83 46.22 -24.99
C ARG A 452 -33.13 46.37 -23.63
N ALA A 453 -31.84 46.13 -23.62
CA ALA A 453 -31.02 46.19 -22.41
C ALA A 453 -31.04 47.63 -21.85
N ALA A 454 -31.09 47.79 -20.54
CA ALA A 454 -30.69 49.01 -19.90
C ALA A 454 -29.19 49.25 -20.18
N ALA A 455 -28.82 50.49 -20.47
CA ALA A 455 -27.43 50.79 -20.77
C ALA A 455 -26.49 50.58 -19.57
N LEU A 456 -27.04 50.56 -18.35
CA LEU A 456 -26.30 50.34 -17.12
C LEU A 456 -27.25 49.84 -16.04
N ILE A 457 -26.85 48.81 -15.30
CA ILE A 457 -27.59 48.31 -14.14
C ILE A 457 -26.68 48.48 -12.91
N VAL A 458 -27.23 49.06 -11.82
CA VAL A 458 -26.58 49.10 -10.51
C VAL A 458 -27.12 47.90 -9.70
N CYS A 459 -26.25 46.98 -9.35
CA CYS A 459 -26.60 45.81 -8.55
C CYS A 459 -26.00 45.93 -7.14
N TYR A 460 -26.80 45.64 -6.13
CA TYR A 460 -26.35 45.47 -4.74
C TYR A 460 -26.15 43.98 -4.48
N PRO A 461 -24.88 43.51 -4.36
CA PRO A 461 -24.59 42.09 -4.18
C PRO A 461 -25.10 41.57 -2.83
N ASP A 462 -25.56 40.32 -2.81
CA ASP A 462 -25.72 39.57 -1.58
C ASP A 462 -24.35 39.17 -0.99
N PRO A 463 -24.26 38.87 0.33
CA PRO A 463 -22.96 38.54 0.96
C PRO A 463 -22.19 37.39 0.29
N GLU A 464 -22.88 36.47 -0.36
CA GLU A 464 -22.31 35.31 -1.04
C GLU A 464 -22.09 35.52 -2.54
N ASP A 465 -22.49 36.66 -3.08
CA ASP A 465 -22.34 36.92 -4.52
C ASP A 465 -20.87 37.08 -4.90
N THR A 466 -20.55 36.64 -6.11
CA THR A 466 -19.29 36.86 -6.80
C THR A 466 -19.53 37.63 -8.09
N LEU A 467 -18.51 38.22 -8.70
CA LEU A 467 -18.65 38.86 -10.01
C LEU A 467 -19.19 37.85 -11.06
N TRP A 468 -18.77 36.58 -10.94
CA TRP A 468 -19.29 35.52 -11.77
C TRP A 468 -20.78 35.26 -11.57
N SER A 469 -21.26 35.12 -10.33
CA SER A 469 -22.70 34.88 -10.05
C SER A 469 -23.58 36.01 -10.55
N ILE A 470 -23.07 37.25 -10.42
CA ILE A 470 -23.75 38.45 -10.91
C ILE A 470 -23.81 38.46 -12.44
N ALA A 471 -22.68 38.23 -13.13
CA ALA A 471 -22.62 38.14 -14.57
C ALA A 471 -23.57 37.05 -15.12
N LYS A 472 -23.58 35.87 -14.49
CA LYS A 472 -24.49 34.75 -14.81
C LYS A 472 -25.96 35.15 -14.57
N ARG A 473 -26.28 35.84 -13.50
CA ARG A 473 -27.65 36.33 -13.18
C ARG A 473 -28.16 37.28 -14.24
N TYR A 474 -27.33 38.20 -14.69
CA TYR A 474 -27.71 39.19 -15.69
C TYR A 474 -27.47 38.77 -17.14
N LYS A 475 -26.87 37.58 -17.37
CA LYS A 475 -26.57 37.06 -18.70
C LYS A 475 -25.66 37.96 -19.54
N VAL A 476 -24.64 38.51 -18.93
CA VAL A 476 -23.63 39.39 -19.55
C VAL A 476 -22.23 38.75 -19.44
N SER A 477 -21.29 39.31 -20.18
CA SER A 477 -19.88 38.94 -20.03
C SER A 477 -19.39 39.19 -18.59
N PRO A 478 -18.60 38.31 -17.99
CA PRO A 478 -17.97 38.63 -16.69
C PRO A 478 -17.13 39.89 -16.71
N ALA A 479 -16.58 40.28 -17.87
CA ALA A 479 -15.84 41.52 -18.07
C ALA A 479 -16.73 42.79 -18.04
N SER A 480 -18.05 42.64 -18.25
CA SER A 480 -19.03 43.70 -18.18
C SER A 480 -19.50 44.01 -16.74
N VAL A 481 -19.02 43.23 -15.75
CA VAL A 481 -19.36 43.45 -14.35
C VAL A 481 -18.18 44.13 -13.65
N THR A 482 -18.37 45.38 -13.24
CA THR A 482 -17.31 46.17 -12.62
C THR A 482 -17.71 46.66 -11.23
N GLY A 483 -16.74 46.67 -10.31
CA GLY A 483 -16.92 47.06 -8.93
C GLY A 483 -16.37 46.02 -7.94
N GLU A 484 -16.57 46.26 -6.67
CA GLU A 484 -16.18 45.35 -5.60
C GLU A 484 -17.40 44.70 -4.97
N VAL A 485 -17.36 43.37 -4.86
CA VAL A 485 -18.41 42.60 -4.18
C VAL A 485 -18.17 42.62 -2.67
N GLY A 486 -19.20 42.91 -1.89
CA GLY A 486 -19.15 42.94 -0.43
C GLY A 486 -20.33 43.66 0.17
N ALA A 487 -20.50 43.59 1.48
CA ALA A 487 -21.56 44.26 2.19
C ALA A 487 -21.44 45.79 2.01
N ASP A 488 -22.58 46.45 1.72
CA ASP A 488 -22.70 47.91 1.50
C ASP A 488 -21.99 48.43 0.23
N ARG A 489 -21.65 47.58 -0.72
CA ARG A 489 -21.05 47.93 -2.02
C ARG A 489 -22.04 47.70 -3.14
N PHE A 490 -21.78 48.29 -4.28
CA PHE A 490 -22.55 48.06 -5.49
C PHE A 490 -21.61 47.77 -6.67
N VAL A 491 -22.12 47.05 -7.65
CA VAL A 491 -21.43 46.77 -8.90
C VAL A 491 -22.23 47.30 -10.07
N PHE A 492 -21.51 47.69 -11.11
CA PHE A 492 -22.11 48.08 -12.38
C PHE A 492 -22.12 46.88 -13.32
N VAL A 493 -23.22 46.71 -14.04
CA VAL A 493 -23.41 45.70 -15.07
C VAL A 493 -23.72 46.42 -16.37
N GLU A 494 -22.85 46.34 -17.37
CA GLU A 494 -22.94 46.97 -18.69
C GLU A 494 -23.46 46.01 -19.77
#